data_bb8c1f7c1d8a1710a4512a664114ea18
#
_entry.id   bb8c1f7c1d8a1710a4512a664114ea18
#
_cell.length_a   1.000
_cell.length_b   1.000
_cell.length_c   1.000
_cell.angle_alpha   90.00
_cell.angle_beta   90.00
_cell.angle_gamma   90.00
#
_symmetry.space_group_name_H-M   'P 1'
#
loop_
_entity.id
_entity.type
_entity.pdbx_description
1 polymer ?
#
loop_
_entity_poly.entity_id
_entity_poly.type
_entity_poly.pdbx_seq_one_letter_code
_entity_poly.pdbx_strand_id
1 'polypeptide(L)'
;MFPSPFPEYISFFCADLSTPPVFPLLPEEDKFLKTLSSSKRQTEFSHGRSCAHQALAKFKLESESILRNAETREPCWPDRVRGSITHSGEYAAAAVGLADDVSGIGIDLESLYRVVDFNISRHVCVEKELEWLNNLPPDQANRGLRIIFSAKESIFKCLFPISKTYLYFKDATVTIDEASAEFTFTLSRECSGVTEAGFRHSGKFSIIDKMLLTAIYL
;
A
#
# COMPACT_ATOMS: atom_id res chain seq x y z
N MET A 1 -5.63 -4.10 15.68
CA MET A 1 -5.16 -2.91 14.94
C MET A 1 -3.67 -3.05 14.67
N PHE A 2 -3.20 -2.76 13.45
CA PHE A 2 -1.79 -2.86 13.10
C PHE A 2 -0.96 -1.80 13.83
N PRO A 3 0.20 -2.17 14.44
CA PRO A 3 1.18 -1.19 14.88
C PRO A 3 1.78 -0.48 13.65
N SER A 4 2.28 0.73 13.84
CA SER A 4 2.96 1.44 12.75
C SER A 4 4.23 0.69 12.32
N PRO A 5 4.37 0.37 11.02
CA PRO A 5 5.59 -0.24 10.50
C PRO A 5 6.70 0.80 10.23
N PHE A 6 6.41 2.07 10.47
CA PHE A 6 7.24 3.22 10.09
C PHE A 6 7.93 3.88 11.28
N PRO A 7 9.00 4.66 11.03
CA PRO A 7 9.60 5.54 12.03
C PRO A 7 8.63 6.68 12.41
N GLU A 8 8.94 7.38 13.51
CA GLU A 8 8.04 8.39 14.08
C GLU A 8 7.70 9.55 13.14
N TYR A 9 8.58 9.92 12.20
CA TYR A 9 8.30 11.02 11.26
C TYR A 9 7.26 10.66 10.18
N ILE A 10 6.88 9.38 10.06
CA ILE A 10 5.74 8.95 9.24
C ILE A 10 4.56 8.61 10.16
N SER A 11 3.43 9.25 9.92
CA SER A 11 2.17 8.98 10.61
C SER A 11 1.42 7.86 9.92
N PHE A 12 0.98 6.85 10.68
CA PHE A 12 0.21 5.72 10.18
C PHE A 12 -1.07 5.56 10.98
N PHE A 13 -2.17 5.32 10.29
CA PHE A 13 -3.45 5.02 10.91
C PHE A 13 -4.16 3.88 10.17
N CYS A 14 -4.76 2.97 10.93
CA CYS A 14 -5.54 1.85 10.42
C CYS A 14 -6.87 1.79 11.16
N ALA A 15 -7.97 1.59 10.44
CA ALA A 15 -9.33 1.52 10.99
C ALA A 15 -10.06 0.28 10.49
N ASP A 16 -10.96 -0.23 11.35
CA ASP A 16 -11.94 -1.26 11.02
C ASP A 16 -13.14 -0.60 10.32
N LEU A 17 -13.56 -1.15 9.18
CA LEU A 17 -14.66 -0.66 8.37
C LEU A 17 -16.03 -0.89 9.04
N SER A 18 -16.12 -1.73 10.05
CA SER A 18 -17.34 -1.96 10.84
C SER A 18 -17.65 -0.82 11.82
N THR A 19 -16.65 0.03 12.12
CA THR A 19 -16.80 1.18 13.00
C THR A 19 -17.02 2.45 12.16
N PRO A 20 -17.74 3.47 12.66
CA PRO A 20 -17.87 4.74 11.94
C PRO A 20 -16.51 5.41 11.69
N PRO A 21 -16.32 6.08 10.53
CA PRO A 21 -15.12 6.87 10.28
C PRO A 21 -14.91 7.94 11.35
N VAL A 22 -13.67 8.06 11.84
CA VAL A 22 -13.32 9.05 12.90
C VAL A 22 -13.36 10.49 12.37
N PHE A 23 -12.84 10.70 11.15
CA PHE A 23 -12.92 11.98 10.47
C PHE A 23 -14.01 11.94 9.39
N PRO A 24 -14.89 12.94 9.32
CA PRO A 24 -15.85 13.09 8.23
C PRO A 24 -15.11 13.43 6.92
N LEU A 25 -15.75 13.11 5.81
CA LEU A 25 -15.27 13.57 4.51
C LEU A 25 -15.38 15.10 4.39
N LEU A 26 -14.39 15.68 3.75
CA LEU A 26 -14.46 17.09 3.36
C LEU A 26 -15.41 17.28 2.17
N PRO A 27 -15.93 18.50 1.92
CA PRO A 27 -16.98 18.72 0.92
C PRO A 27 -16.64 18.19 -0.49
N GLU A 28 -15.40 18.33 -0.94
CA GLU A 28 -14.98 17.86 -2.26
C GLU A 28 -14.87 16.32 -2.32
N GLU A 29 -14.47 15.69 -1.22
CA GLU A 29 -14.42 14.25 -1.09
C GLU A 29 -15.82 13.64 -1.04
N ASP A 30 -16.77 14.29 -0.36
CA ASP A 30 -18.18 13.89 -0.32
C ASP A 30 -18.84 13.99 -1.70
N LYS A 31 -18.49 15.01 -2.49
CA LYS A 31 -18.93 15.10 -3.88
C LYS A 31 -18.45 13.88 -4.69
N PHE A 32 -17.19 13.50 -4.53
CA PHE A 32 -16.66 12.31 -5.21
C PHE A 32 -17.32 11.01 -4.71
N LEU A 33 -17.53 10.87 -3.39
CA LEU A 33 -18.23 9.72 -2.79
C LEU A 33 -19.57 9.46 -3.48
N LYS A 34 -20.35 10.52 -3.74
CA LYS A 34 -21.67 10.43 -4.37
C LYS A 34 -21.63 9.92 -5.83
N THR A 35 -20.48 9.94 -6.47
CA THR A 35 -20.29 9.34 -7.81
C THR A 35 -20.09 7.83 -7.79
N LEU A 36 -19.79 7.26 -6.61
CA LEU A 36 -19.54 5.83 -6.46
C LEU A 36 -20.87 5.07 -6.35
N SER A 37 -21.11 4.13 -7.26
CA SER A 37 -22.36 3.35 -7.33
C SER A 37 -22.44 2.22 -6.31
N SER A 38 -21.31 1.73 -5.80
CA SER A 38 -21.24 0.60 -4.87
C SER A 38 -21.11 1.06 -3.43
N SER A 39 -22.01 0.62 -2.53
CA SER A 39 -21.93 0.89 -1.09
C SER A 39 -20.61 0.42 -0.48
N LYS A 40 -20.10 -0.73 -0.93
CA LYS A 40 -18.78 -1.22 -0.51
C LYS A 40 -17.68 -0.22 -0.85
N ARG A 41 -17.65 0.29 -2.10
CA ARG A 41 -16.64 1.30 -2.50
C ARG A 41 -16.82 2.63 -1.78
N GLN A 42 -18.05 3.00 -1.46
CA GLN A 42 -18.33 4.20 -0.64
C GLN A 42 -17.74 4.04 0.76
N THR A 43 -17.95 2.89 1.41
CA THR A 43 -17.38 2.57 2.73
C THR A 43 -15.84 2.55 2.68
N GLU A 44 -15.25 1.84 1.72
CA GLU A 44 -13.80 1.78 1.54
C GLU A 44 -13.19 3.18 1.32
N PHE A 45 -13.81 4.00 0.48
CA PHE A 45 -13.36 5.36 0.22
C PHE A 45 -13.45 6.25 1.47
N SER A 46 -14.59 6.25 2.16
CA SER A 46 -14.80 7.05 3.37
C SER A 46 -13.79 6.71 4.47
N HIS A 47 -13.56 5.42 4.72
CA HIS A 47 -12.60 4.98 5.73
C HIS A 47 -11.16 5.27 5.32
N GLY A 48 -10.82 5.07 4.04
CA GLY A 48 -9.49 5.42 3.52
C GLY A 48 -9.17 6.90 3.69
N ARG A 49 -10.14 7.79 3.42
CA ARG A 49 -9.99 9.24 3.66
C ARG A 49 -9.94 9.58 5.14
N SER A 50 -10.80 8.99 5.96
CA SER A 50 -10.76 9.15 7.41
C SER A 50 -9.40 8.76 8.00
N CYS A 51 -8.83 7.63 7.58
CA CYS A 51 -7.48 7.22 7.98
C CYS A 51 -6.42 8.24 7.54
N ALA A 52 -6.54 8.77 6.33
CA ALA A 52 -5.62 9.76 5.81
C ALA A 52 -5.68 11.10 6.57
N HIS A 53 -6.89 11.60 6.89
CA HIS A 53 -7.06 12.80 7.72
C HIS A 53 -6.53 12.59 9.15
N GLN A 54 -6.78 11.40 9.73
CA GLN A 54 -6.22 11.05 11.04
C GLN A 54 -4.68 11.06 11.02
N ALA A 55 -4.09 10.53 9.96
CA ALA A 55 -2.63 10.54 9.81
C ALA A 55 -2.08 11.96 9.56
N LEU A 56 -2.80 12.80 8.80
CA LEU A 56 -2.46 14.21 8.53
C LEU A 56 -2.56 15.08 9.78
N ALA A 57 -3.41 14.73 10.76
CA ALA A 57 -3.59 15.48 12.00
C ALA A 57 -2.28 15.67 12.78
N LYS A 58 -1.36 14.70 12.69
CA LYS A 58 -0.01 14.83 13.27
C LYS A 58 0.74 16.07 12.75
N PHE A 59 0.48 16.47 11.51
CA PHE A 59 1.13 17.58 10.83
C PHE A 59 0.25 18.85 10.79
N LYS A 60 -0.95 18.80 11.42
CA LYS A 60 -1.96 19.89 11.40
C LYS A 60 -2.46 20.19 9.98
N LEU A 61 -2.66 19.14 9.17
CA LEU A 61 -3.08 19.18 7.78
C LEU A 61 -4.38 18.40 7.53
N GLU A 62 -5.09 18.02 8.57
CA GLU A 62 -6.32 17.23 8.52
C GLU A 62 -7.47 17.92 7.77
N SER A 63 -7.39 19.22 7.55
CA SER A 63 -8.37 20.01 6.80
C SER A 63 -8.08 20.12 5.30
N GLU A 64 -6.99 19.53 4.81
CA GLU A 64 -6.63 19.51 3.39
C GLU A 64 -7.36 18.37 2.68
N SER A 65 -8.13 18.66 1.62
CA SER A 65 -8.83 17.63 0.84
C SER A 65 -7.88 16.73 0.08
N ILE A 66 -8.12 15.44 0.15
CA ILE A 66 -7.35 14.43 -0.58
C ILE A 66 -8.23 13.92 -1.74
N LEU A 67 -8.11 14.54 -2.89
CA LEU A 67 -8.85 14.16 -4.08
C LEU A 67 -8.23 12.91 -4.71
N ARG A 68 -8.88 12.40 -5.74
CA ARG A 68 -8.39 11.28 -6.54
C ARG A 68 -8.08 11.79 -7.94
N ASN A 69 -6.89 11.50 -8.43
CA ASN A 69 -6.54 11.75 -9.82
C ASN A 69 -7.48 10.95 -10.74
N ALA A 70 -8.09 11.60 -11.73
CA ALA A 70 -9.07 10.97 -12.61
C ALA A 70 -8.46 9.92 -13.55
N GLU A 71 -7.21 10.11 -13.96
CA GLU A 71 -6.50 9.24 -14.89
C GLU A 71 -5.77 8.11 -14.18
N THR A 72 -4.91 8.46 -13.21
CA THR A 72 -4.01 7.51 -12.53
C THR A 72 -4.63 6.85 -11.31
N ARG A 73 -5.74 7.41 -10.80
CA ARG A 73 -6.46 6.98 -9.59
C ARG A 73 -5.70 7.15 -8.28
N GLU A 74 -4.48 7.67 -8.31
CA GLU A 74 -3.70 7.97 -7.12
C GLU A 74 -4.37 9.07 -6.26
N PRO A 75 -4.17 9.07 -4.93
CA PRO A 75 -4.59 10.17 -4.08
C PRO A 75 -3.74 11.43 -4.38
N CYS A 76 -4.41 12.57 -4.53
CA CYS A 76 -3.76 13.86 -4.70
C CYS A 76 -3.48 14.44 -3.31
N TRP A 77 -2.27 14.26 -2.83
CA TRP A 77 -1.81 14.82 -1.57
C TRP A 77 -1.47 16.31 -1.69
N PRO A 78 -1.50 17.08 -0.60
CA PRO A 78 -0.90 18.42 -0.56
C PRO A 78 0.58 18.37 -0.99
N ASP A 79 1.08 19.40 -1.65
CA ASP A 79 2.43 19.40 -2.26
C ASP A 79 3.56 18.99 -1.32
N ARG A 80 3.44 19.37 -0.03
CA ARG A 80 4.41 19.05 1.01
C ARG A 80 4.20 17.69 1.70
N VAL A 81 3.30 16.87 1.19
CA VAL A 81 2.96 15.56 1.77
C VAL A 81 3.27 14.43 0.80
N ARG A 82 3.79 13.35 1.33
CA ARG A 82 3.85 12.04 0.68
C ARG A 82 2.97 11.07 1.45
N GLY A 83 2.24 10.23 0.76
CA GLY A 83 1.36 9.31 1.45
C GLY A 83 0.83 8.19 0.58
N SER A 84 0.22 7.22 1.24
CA SER A 84 -0.39 6.07 0.61
C SER A 84 -1.65 5.67 1.37
N ILE A 85 -2.68 5.23 0.63
CA ILE A 85 -3.94 4.74 1.18
C ILE A 85 -4.18 3.33 0.65
N THR A 86 -4.68 2.46 1.50
CA THR A 86 -5.07 1.10 1.13
C THR A 86 -6.31 0.67 1.89
N HIS A 87 -7.01 -0.31 1.33
CA HIS A 87 -8.14 -0.97 1.99
C HIS A 87 -8.28 -2.40 1.48
N SER A 88 -8.57 -3.33 2.35
CA SER A 88 -8.86 -4.72 2.01
C SER A 88 -9.65 -5.40 3.13
N GLY A 89 -10.59 -6.25 2.75
CA GLY A 89 -11.41 -6.95 3.73
C GLY A 89 -12.21 -5.98 4.59
N GLU A 90 -11.92 -5.99 5.88
CA GLU A 90 -12.61 -5.20 6.91
C GLU A 90 -11.79 -3.99 7.39
N TYR A 91 -10.68 -3.67 6.72
CA TYR A 91 -9.76 -2.63 7.16
C TYR A 91 -9.44 -1.62 6.05
N ALA A 92 -9.19 -0.39 6.47
CA ALA A 92 -8.55 0.65 5.67
C ALA A 92 -7.36 1.22 6.45
N ALA A 93 -6.34 1.68 5.73
CA ALA A 93 -5.17 2.29 6.33
C ALA A 93 -4.62 3.42 5.46
N ALA A 94 -3.96 4.37 6.11
CA ALA A 94 -3.19 5.42 5.46
C ALA A 94 -1.87 5.66 6.19
N ALA A 95 -0.86 6.04 5.41
CA ALA A 95 0.43 6.49 5.93
C ALA A 95 0.80 7.80 5.24
N VAL A 96 1.28 8.78 6.01
CA VAL A 96 1.71 10.08 5.49
C VAL A 96 2.98 10.59 6.18
N GLY A 97 3.81 11.29 5.43
CA GLY A 97 5.01 11.98 5.91
C GLY A 97 5.19 13.30 5.16
N LEU A 98 6.03 14.19 5.69
CA LEU A 98 6.39 15.41 5.00
C LEU A 98 7.39 15.12 3.87
N ALA A 99 7.28 15.85 2.76
CA ALA A 99 8.15 15.68 1.59
C ALA A 99 9.63 16.01 1.87
N ASP A 100 9.89 16.77 2.93
CA ASP A 100 11.25 17.07 3.40
C ASP A 100 11.91 15.86 4.12
N ASP A 101 11.09 14.94 4.67
CA ASP A 101 11.55 13.79 5.43
C ASP A 101 11.52 12.49 4.61
N VAL A 102 10.61 12.39 3.62
CA VAL A 102 10.44 11.19 2.80
C VAL A 102 10.14 11.53 1.35
N SER A 103 10.72 10.77 0.42
CA SER A 103 10.47 10.93 -1.02
C SER A 103 9.22 10.20 -1.47
N GLY A 104 8.89 9.06 -0.87
CA GLY A 104 7.74 8.23 -1.23
C GLY A 104 7.31 7.29 -0.11
N ILE A 105 6.02 6.97 -0.07
CA ILE A 105 5.43 6.02 0.88
C ILE A 105 4.49 5.08 0.14
N GLY A 106 4.58 3.78 0.41
CA GLY A 106 3.67 2.79 -0.12
C GLY A 106 3.22 1.81 0.96
N ILE A 107 1.92 1.59 1.05
CA ILE A 107 1.32 0.57 1.90
C ILE A 107 0.30 -0.25 1.11
N ASP A 108 0.18 -1.52 1.47
CA ASP A 108 -0.85 -2.38 0.93
C ASP A 108 -1.41 -3.32 1.99
N LEU A 109 -2.74 -3.50 1.99
CA LEU A 109 -3.48 -4.43 2.84
C LEU A 109 -4.03 -5.56 2.00
N GLU A 110 -3.87 -6.79 2.47
CA GLU A 110 -4.44 -7.98 1.84
C GLU A 110 -5.10 -8.90 2.88
N SER A 111 -6.28 -9.42 2.54
CA SER A 111 -6.97 -10.41 3.37
C SER A 111 -6.46 -11.83 3.05
N LEU A 112 -6.03 -12.57 4.06
CA LEU A 112 -5.58 -13.96 3.94
C LEU A 112 -6.72 -14.98 4.19
N TYR A 113 -7.97 -14.51 4.37
CA TYR A 113 -9.12 -15.41 4.57
C TYR A 113 -9.48 -16.21 3.31
N ARG A 114 -9.20 -15.68 2.13
CA ARG A 114 -9.51 -16.35 0.86
C ARG A 114 -8.24 -16.94 0.26
N VAL A 115 -8.34 -18.18 -0.15
CA VAL A 115 -7.30 -18.79 -1.00
C VAL A 115 -7.33 -18.09 -2.34
N VAL A 116 -6.18 -17.62 -2.79
CA VAL A 116 -6.02 -17.05 -4.12
C VAL A 116 -5.78 -18.18 -5.11
N ASP A 117 -6.36 -18.08 -6.30
CA ASP A 117 -6.00 -18.97 -7.39
C ASP A 117 -4.50 -18.83 -7.68
N PHE A 118 -3.76 -19.93 -7.45
CA PHE A 118 -2.32 -19.92 -7.61
C PHE A 118 -1.88 -19.61 -9.06
N ASN A 119 -2.79 -19.73 -10.03
CA ASN A 119 -2.51 -19.36 -11.41
C ASN A 119 -2.12 -17.91 -11.59
N ILE A 120 -2.54 -17.00 -10.70
CA ILE A 120 -2.14 -15.59 -10.77
C ILE A 120 -0.63 -15.41 -10.55
N SER A 121 0.05 -16.36 -9.91
CA SER A 121 1.49 -16.31 -9.68
C SER A 121 2.28 -16.09 -10.98
N ARG A 122 1.83 -16.66 -12.09
CA ARG A 122 2.45 -16.49 -13.41
C ARG A 122 2.43 -15.05 -13.93
N HIS A 123 1.47 -14.24 -13.46
CA HIS A 123 1.35 -12.82 -13.83
C HIS A 123 2.07 -11.91 -12.84
N VAL A 124 2.12 -12.31 -11.57
CA VAL A 124 2.68 -11.53 -10.47
C VAL A 124 4.17 -11.80 -10.28
N CYS A 125 4.58 -13.05 -10.34
CA CYS A 125 5.92 -13.48 -9.95
C CYS A 125 6.90 -13.54 -11.13
N VAL A 126 8.16 -13.21 -10.87
CA VAL A 126 9.29 -13.55 -11.73
C VAL A 126 9.68 -15.01 -11.50
N GLU A 127 10.52 -15.57 -12.40
CA GLU A 127 10.87 -17.00 -12.36
C GLU A 127 11.47 -17.44 -11.02
N LYS A 128 12.39 -16.66 -10.47
CA LYS A 128 13.01 -16.93 -9.16
C LYS A 128 11.99 -16.99 -8.00
N GLU A 129 10.97 -16.14 -8.04
CA GLU A 129 9.88 -16.16 -7.05
C GLU A 129 8.97 -17.38 -7.24
N LEU A 130 8.70 -17.78 -8.50
CA LEU A 130 7.93 -19.00 -8.80
C LEU A 130 8.67 -20.26 -8.35
N GLU A 131 9.97 -20.34 -8.58
CA GLU A 131 10.80 -21.45 -8.10
C GLU A 131 10.74 -21.56 -6.58
N TRP A 132 10.88 -20.44 -5.87
CA TRP A 132 10.77 -20.42 -4.42
C TRP A 132 9.40 -20.88 -3.94
N LEU A 133 8.31 -20.35 -4.50
CA LEU A 133 6.94 -20.73 -4.14
C LEU A 133 6.66 -22.23 -4.40
N ASN A 134 7.14 -22.78 -5.52
CA ASN A 134 6.92 -24.17 -5.89
C ASN A 134 7.64 -25.17 -4.95
N ASN A 135 8.67 -24.70 -4.22
CA ASN A 135 9.39 -25.52 -3.22
C ASN A 135 8.75 -25.47 -1.83
N LEU A 136 7.68 -24.67 -1.65
CA LEU A 136 6.97 -24.55 -0.37
C LEU A 136 5.75 -25.50 -0.31
N PRO A 137 5.34 -25.91 0.91
CA PRO A 137 4.03 -26.51 1.12
C PRO A 137 2.90 -25.58 0.61
N PRO A 138 1.76 -26.13 0.14
CA PRO A 138 0.71 -25.33 -0.51
C PRO A 138 0.22 -24.12 0.28
N ASP A 139 0.03 -24.26 1.60
CA ASP A 139 -0.42 -23.17 2.46
C ASP A 139 0.64 -22.07 2.59
N GLN A 140 1.90 -22.44 2.70
CA GLN A 140 3.02 -21.49 2.75
C GLN A 140 3.23 -20.84 1.39
N ALA A 141 3.08 -21.59 0.28
CA ALA A 141 3.16 -21.06 -1.07
C ALA A 141 2.06 -20.00 -1.32
N ASN A 142 0.82 -20.26 -0.90
CA ASN A 142 -0.28 -19.28 -1.03
C ASN A 142 -0.02 -18.03 -0.18
N ARG A 143 0.47 -18.20 1.04
CA ARG A 143 0.88 -17.07 1.90
C ARG A 143 2.03 -16.28 1.29
N GLY A 144 3.08 -16.95 0.80
CA GLY A 144 4.23 -16.34 0.13
C GLY A 144 3.81 -15.54 -1.10
N LEU A 145 2.92 -16.09 -1.93
CA LEU A 145 2.36 -15.39 -3.10
C LEU A 145 1.64 -14.10 -2.70
N ARG A 146 0.87 -14.13 -1.59
CA ARG A 146 0.20 -12.93 -1.07
C ARG A 146 1.17 -11.87 -0.60
N ILE A 147 2.23 -12.25 0.10
CA ILE A 147 3.27 -11.31 0.55
C ILE A 147 3.96 -10.70 -0.66
N ILE A 148 4.33 -11.49 -1.68
CA ILE A 148 4.94 -10.99 -2.92
C ILE A 148 3.99 -10.00 -3.63
N PHE A 149 2.71 -10.36 -3.79
CA PHE A 149 1.72 -9.49 -4.43
C PHE A 149 1.60 -8.16 -3.69
N SER A 150 1.34 -8.20 -2.39
CA SER A 150 1.15 -7.01 -1.57
C SER A 150 2.43 -6.14 -1.50
N ALA A 151 3.61 -6.76 -1.42
CA ALA A 151 4.88 -6.05 -1.48
C ALA A 151 5.04 -5.30 -2.81
N LYS A 152 4.71 -5.93 -3.95
CA LYS A 152 4.77 -5.27 -5.27
C LYS A 152 3.76 -4.13 -5.41
N GLU A 153 2.57 -4.27 -4.83
CA GLU A 153 1.59 -3.18 -4.75
C GLU A 153 2.10 -2.02 -3.91
N SER A 154 2.71 -2.28 -2.75
CA SER A 154 3.29 -1.22 -1.92
C SER A 154 4.48 -0.54 -2.61
N ILE A 155 5.33 -1.28 -3.33
CA ILE A 155 6.41 -0.74 -4.15
C ILE A 155 5.85 0.20 -5.24
N PHE A 156 4.83 -0.24 -5.97
CA PHE A 156 4.17 0.58 -6.98
C PHE A 156 3.59 1.86 -6.38
N LYS A 157 2.85 1.76 -5.26
CA LYS A 157 2.24 2.91 -4.56
C LYS A 157 3.28 3.90 -4.02
N CYS A 158 4.48 3.43 -3.69
CA CYS A 158 5.60 4.26 -3.25
C CYS A 158 6.25 5.00 -4.42
N LEU A 159 6.56 4.28 -5.51
CA LEU A 159 7.40 4.78 -6.60
C LEU A 159 6.62 5.54 -7.68
N PHE A 160 5.42 5.08 -8.02
CA PHE A 160 4.63 5.67 -9.10
C PHE A 160 4.32 7.17 -8.88
N PRO A 161 3.89 7.62 -7.67
CA PRO A 161 3.57 9.04 -7.45
C PRO A 161 4.75 10.00 -7.69
N ILE A 162 5.99 9.53 -7.48
CA ILE A 162 7.20 10.34 -7.56
C ILE A 162 7.92 10.22 -8.89
N SER A 163 7.83 9.08 -9.59
CA SER A 163 8.52 8.83 -10.85
C SER A 163 7.61 8.95 -12.08
N LYS A 164 6.29 8.81 -11.88
CA LYS A 164 5.29 8.61 -12.95
C LYS A 164 5.62 7.45 -13.89
N THR A 165 6.52 6.56 -13.47
CA THR A 165 6.87 5.35 -14.20
C THR A 165 5.93 4.22 -13.78
N TYR A 166 5.18 3.66 -14.75
CA TYR A 166 4.33 2.52 -14.49
C TYR A 166 5.17 1.25 -14.35
N LEU A 167 5.18 0.67 -13.17
CA LEU A 167 5.83 -0.61 -12.89
C LEU A 167 4.83 -1.75 -13.01
N TYR A 168 5.18 -2.76 -13.78
CA TYR A 168 4.48 -4.04 -13.82
C TYR A 168 4.99 -4.94 -12.70
N PHE A 169 4.20 -5.93 -12.30
CA PHE A 169 4.60 -6.86 -11.23
C PHE A 169 5.97 -7.51 -11.45
N LYS A 170 6.33 -7.81 -12.69
CA LYS A 170 7.60 -8.44 -13.04
C LYS A 170 8.80 -7.49 -13.11
N ASP A 171 8.56 -6.20 -12.99
CA ASP A 171 9.63 -5.19 -12.92
C ASP A 171 10.31 -5.15 -11.54
N ALA A 172 9.72 -5.79 -10.53
CA ALA A 172 10.30 -5.95 -9.20
C ALA A 172 10.47 -7.44 -8.86
N THR A 173 11.66 -7.82 -8.38
CA THR A 173 11.93 -9.13 -7.77
C THR A 173 11.93 -8.97 -6.27
N VAL A 174 11.08 -9.70 -5.56
CA VAL A 174 10.92 -9.66 -4.10
C VAL A 174 11.55 -10.90 -3.47
N THR A 175 12.24 -10.71 -2.36
CA THR A 175 12.75 -11.79 -1.50
C THR A 175 12.21 -11.55 -0.09
N ILE A 176 11.60 -12.57 0.50
CA ILE A 176 10.94 -12.51 1.82
C ILE A 176 11.89 -13.09 2.87
N ASP A 177 11.99 -12.38 3.98
CA ASP A 177 12.56 -12.90 5.23
C ASP A 177 11.45 -12.93 6.31
N GLU A 178 10.91 -14.12 6.55
CA GLU A 178 9.85 -14.32 7.53
C GLU A 178 10.33 -14.15 8.97
N ALA A 179 11.63 -14.35 9.24
CA ALA A 179 12.16 -14.24 10.61
C ALA A 179 12.23 -12.78 11.08
N SER A 180 12.60 -11.87 10.19
CA SER A 180 12.62 -10.42 10.47
C SER A 180 11.30 -9.71 10.13
N ALA A 181 10.36 -10.41 9.49
CA ALA A 181 9.14 -9.83 8.90
C ALA A 181 9.45 -8.70 7.91
N GLU A 182 10.50 -8.89 7.11
CA GLU A 182 10.96 -7.95 6.10
C GLU A 182 10.94 -8.57 4.71
N PHE A 183 10.85 -7.73 3.70
CA PHE A 183 11.12 -8.13 2.34
C PHE A 183 12.17 -7.19 1.72
N THR A 184 12.98 -7.71 0.84
CA THR A 184 13.84 -6.90 -0.03
C THR A 184 13.36 -7.00 -1.45
N PHE A 185 13.57 -5.94 -2.23
CA PHE A 185 13.25 -5.99 -3.65
C PHE A 185 14.38 -5.39 -4.50
N THR A 186 14.41 -5.81 -5.75
CA THR A 186 15.31 -5.28 -6.77
C THR A 186 14.49 -4.94 -8.01
N LEU A 187 14.64 -3.72 -8.53
CA LEU A 187 13.98 -3.30 -9.76
C LEU A 187 14.79 -3.74 -10.97
N SER A 188 14.13 -4.30 -11.99
CA SER A 188 14.76 -4.69 -13.25
C SER A 188 14.90 -3.51 -14.23
N ARG A 189 14.20 -2.41 -13.97
CA ARG A 189 14.21 -1.18 -14.78
C ARG A 189 14.31 0.07 -13.92
N GLU A 190 14.66 1.18 -14.55
CA GLU A 190 14.66 2.48 -13.90
C GLU A 190 13.26 3.01 -13.61
N CYS A 191 13.13 3.82 -12.57
CA CYS A 191 12.01 4.72 -12.33
C CYS A 191 12.50 6.15 -12.55
N SER A 192 12.04 6.78 -13.61
CA SER A 192 12.54 8.05 -14.14
C SER A 192 12.76 9.11 -13.06
N GLY A 193 13.99 9.60 -12.91
CA GLY A 193 14.36 10.63 -11.93
C GLY A 193 14.37 10.17 -10.46
N VAL A 194 14.13 8.88 -10.17
CA VAL A 194 14.02 8.36 -8.79
C VAL A 194 15.02 7.24 -8.53
N THR A 195 15.02 6.20 -9.37
CA THR A 195 15.92 5.04 -9.20
C THR A 195 16.44 4.55 -10.54
N GLU A 196 17.63 3.94 -10.52
CA GLU A 196 18.20 3.24 -11.68
C GLU A 196 17.75 1.77 -11.72
N ALA A 197 17.97 1.10 -12.85
CA ALA A 197 17.84 -0.34 -12.95
C ALA A 197 18.84 -1.02 -11.99
N GLY A 198 18.39 -2.07 -11.28
CA GLY A 198 19.17 -2.70 -10.23
C GLY A 198 19.02 -2.04 -8.85
N PHE A 199 18.23 -0.97 -8.71
CA PHE A 199 17.92 -0.38 -7.42
C PHE A 199 17.38 -1.42 -6.45
N ARG A 200 17.95 -1.44 -5.25
CA ARG A 200 17.59 -2.39 -4.18
C ARG A 200 17.21 -1.65 -2.92
N HIS A 201 16.10 -2.08 -2.34
CA HIS A 201 15.59 -1.52 -1.08
C HIS A 201 14.82 -2.58 -0.31
N SER A 202 14.41 -2.26 0.92
CA SER A 202 13.62 -3.16 1.77
C SER A 202 12.33 -2.51 2.23
N GLY A 203 11.37 -3.35 2.58
CA GLY A 203 10.14 -2.99 3.25
C GLY A 203 9.82 -3.98 4.36
N LYS A 204 8.77 -3.69 5.10
CA LYS A 204 8.28 -4.53 6.20
C LYS A 204 6.93 -5.11 5.88
N PHE A 205 6.64 -6.26 6.47
CA PHE A 205 5.28 -6.78 6.48
C PHE A 205 4.87 -7.24 7.89
N SER A 206 3.59 -7.28 8.12
CA SER A 206 3.03 -7.86 9.35
C SER A 206 1.72 -8.58 9.02
N ILE A 207 1.44 -9.65 9.77
CA ILE A 207 0.21 -10.42 9.64
C ILE A 207 -0.47 -10.44 11.01
N ILE A 208 -1.69 -9.90 11.07
CA ILE A 208 -2.52 -9.84 12.27
C ILE A 208 -3.93 -10.26 11.87
N ASP A 209 -4.50 -11.24 12.59
CA ASP A 209 -5.87 -11.72 12.37
C ASP A 209 -6.16 -12.05 10.88
N LYS A 210 -5.22 -12.73 10.22
CA LYS A 210 -5.29 -13.08 8.80
C LYS A 210 -5.39 -11.87 7.85
N MET A 211 -4.99 -10.71 8.29
CA MET A 211 -4.74 -9.56 7.46
C MET A 211 -3.24 -9.34 7.32
N LEU A 212 -2.78 -9.14 6.10
CA LEU A 212 -1.42 -8.79 5.75
C LEU A 212 -1.33 -7.30 5.48
N LEU A 213 -0.37 -6.64 6.08
CA LEU A 213 0.06 -5.28 5.75
C LEU A 213 1.49 -5.33 5.23
N THR A 214 1.75 -4.73 4.09
CA THR A 214 3.11 -4.44 3.60
C THR A 214 3.34 -2.94 3.58
N ALA A 215 4.58 -2.52 3.83
CA ALA A 215 4.95 -1.11 3.96
C ALA A 215 6.36 -0.86 3.46
N ILE A 216 6.54 0.25 2.75
CA ILE A 216 7.82 0.75 2.25
C ILE A 216 7.81 2.28 2.28
N TYR A 217 8.99 2.88 2.44
CA TYR A 217 9.24 4.31 2.27
C TYR A 217 10.64 4.56 1.72
N LEU A 218 10.85 5.71 1.11
CA LEU A 218 12.12 6.19 0.53
C LEU A 218 12.45 7.57 1.07
#